data_4f99f76310b23370811a44357c482d9d
#
_entry.id   4f99f76310b23370811a44357c482d9d
#
_cell.length_a   1.000
_cell.length_b   1.000
_cell.length_c   1.000
_cell.angle_alpha   90.00
_cell.angle_beta   90.00
_cell.angle_gamma   90.00
#
_symmetry.space_group_name_H-M   'P 1'
#
loop_
_entity.id
_entity.type
_entity.pdbx_description
1 polymer ?
#
loop_
_entity_poly.entity_id
_entity_poly.type
_entity_poly.pdbx_seq_one_letter_code
_entity_poly.pdbx_strand_id
1 'polypeptide(L)'
;MRLGVVLTGAGACAAASAGALTWLLDAGVSPCAVCGMQAAAWPAALYLAGYDAGRLRGAAAQAARMGRRLLRADASASAVLGMKKSALCRGRRLEKLLAAQTGERALGLCERQGVFLCRTARSGHVVAFCTQSVSQEGTIVTLQASAGFAAHAALARPPFVSALEWMGSPLLPLDDLPLACRLLTAMGAQRVLVVAPQSALRHQPDALEQANGFFVPCARELGENVGVFRIPLPETLGALSLDRILPAMDVGREAAEHGMEAALERIGMPLCRVLPFRRRLIAP
;
A
#
# COMPACT_ATOMS: atom_id res chain seq x y z
N MET A 1 -0.74 11.34 20.19
CA MET A 1 -1.36 10.05 19.80
C MET A 1 -0.60 9.45 18.61
N ARG A 2 -0.52 8.10 18.51
CA ARG A 2 0.26 7.38 17.49
C ARG A 2 -0.70 6.80 16.46
N LEU A 3 -0.59 7.25 15.20
CA LEU A 3 -1.43 6.81 14.09
C LEU A 3 -0.76 5.66 13.33
N GLY A 4 -1.45 4.53 13.18
CA GLY A 4 -1.16 3.52 12.18
C GLY A 4 -1.98 3.76 10.92
N VAL A 5 -1.44 3.45 9.74
CA VAL A 5 -2.16 3.61 8.48
C VAL A 5 -2.11 2.32 7.68
N VAL A 6 -3.28 1.82 7.27
CA VAL A 6 -3.38 0.75 6.28
C VAL A 6 -3.69 1.38 4.93
N LEU A 7 -2.79 1.20 3.98
CA LEU A 7 -2.97 1.63 2.60
C LEU A 7 -3.50 0.46 1.77
N THR A 8 -4.57 0.69 1.00
CA THR A 8 -5.16 -0.33 0.14
C THR A 8 -5.28 0.15 -1.30
N GLY A 9 -5.63 -0.74 -2.19
CA GLY A 9 -5.90 -0.40 -3.58
C GLY A 9 -5.21 -1.32 -4.58
N ALA A 10 -5.96 -1.72 -5.60
CA ALA A 10 -5.47 -2.59 -6.67
C ALA A 10 -4.85 -1.77 -7.80
N GLY A 11 -3.72 -2.21 -8.34
CA GLY A 11 -3.06 -1.61 -9.51
C GLY A 11 -2.88 -0.09 -9.39
N ALA A 12 -3.31 0.67 -10.40
CA ALA A 12 -3.19 2.13 -10.42
C ALA A 12 -4.00 2.84 -9.33
N CYS A 13 -5.09 2.22 -8.83
CA CYS A 13 -5.91 2.79 -7.76
C CYS A 13 -5.12 2.96 -6.45
N ALA A 14 -4.08 2.15 -6.22
CA ALA A 14 -3.19 2.29 -5.07
C ALA A 14 -2.48 3.65 -5.01
N ALA A 15 -2.32 4.31 -6.14
CA ALA A 15 -1.74 5.66 -6.17
C ALA A 15 -2.64 6.70 -5.49
N ALA A 16 -3.95 6.48 -5.42
CA ALA A 16 -4.84 7.35 -4.65
C ALA A 16 -4.54 7.23 -3.13
N SER A 17 -4.26 6.02 -2.65
CA SER A 17 -3.79 5.85 -1.25
C SER A 17 -2.44 6.53 -1.01
N ALA A 18 -1.53 6.51 -2.00
CA ALA A 18 -0.29 7.27 -1.94
C ALA A 18 -0.55 8.78 -1.88
N GLY A 19 -1.53 9.29 -2.64
CA GLY A 19 -1.97 10.69 -2.60
C GLY A 19 -2.45 11.12 -1.20
N ALA A 20 -3.30 10.30 -0.59
CA ALA A 20 -3.76 10.54 0.78
C ALA A 20 -2.61 10.50 1.80
N LEU A 21 -1.65 9.56 1.63
CA LEU A 21 -0.45 9.52 2.47
C LEU A 21 0.40 10.78 2.30
N THR A 22 0.58 11.31 1.08
CA THR A 22 1.33 12.55 0.87
C THR A 22 0.66 13.73 1.56
N TRP A 23 -0.66 13.80 1.53
CA TRP A 23 -1.40 14.83 2.26
C TRP A 23 -1.15 14.75 3.78
N LEU A 24 -1.21 13.55 4.37
CA LEU A 24 -0.91 13.36 5.79
C LEU A 24 0.49 13.87 6.13
N LEU A 25 1.49 13.51 5.31
CA LEU A 25 2.88 13.94 5.53
C LEU A 25 3.06 15.45 5.42
N ASP A 26 2.41 16.10 4.44
CA ASP A 26 2.44 17.55 4.27
C ASP A 26 1.68 18.29 5.40
N ALA A 27 0.65 17.65 5.97
CA ALA A 27 -0.05 18.13 7.17
C ALA A 27 0.74 17.91 8.47
N GLY A 28 1.96 17.36 8.39
CA GLY A 28 2.80 17.08 9.55
C GLY A 28 2.42 15.81 10.31
N VAL A 29 1.50 15.00 9.78
CA VAL A 29 1.07 13.73 10.39
C VAL A 29 1.91 12.60 9.82
N SER A 30 2.90 12.15 10.59
CA SER A 30 3.72 10.98 10.24
C SER A 30 3.15 9.74 10.90
N PRO A 31 2.64 8.75 10.12
CA PRO A 31 2.20 7.48 10.69
C PRO A 31 3.33 6.80 11.47
N CYS A 32 3.03 6.27 12.67
CA CYS A 32 4.01 5.53 13.43
C CYS A 32 4.30 4.15 12.83
N ALA A 33 3.33 3.58 12.12
CA ALA A 33 3.48 2.33 11.37
C ALA A 33 2.52 2.29 10.17
N VAL A 34 2.92 1.65 9.08
CA VAL A 34 2.13 1.53 7.86
C VAL A 34 2.01 0.07 7.44
N CYS A 35 0.80 -0.35 7.05
CA CYS A 35 0.59 -1.61 6.34
C CYS A 35 0.22 -1.32 4.88
N GLY A 36 0.91 -1.95 3.94
CA GLY A 36 0.57 -1.89 2.53
C GLY A 36 -0.08 -3.18 2.06
N MET A 37 -1.28 -3.08 1.50
CA MET A 37 -2.02 -4.21 0.96
C MET A 37 -2.18 -4.08 -0.55
N GLN A 38 -2.15 -5.18 -1.27
CA GLN A 38 -2.23 -5.19 -2.72
C GLN A 38 -1.17 -4.28 -3.37
N ALA A 39 -1.54 -3.52 -4.40
CA ALA A 39 -0.62 -2.59 -5.04
C ALA A 39 -0.21 -1.41 -4.14
N ALA A 40 -0.97 -1.13 -3.06
CA ALA A 40 -0.58 -0.12 -2.08
C ALA A 40 0.59 -0.55 -1.18
N ALA A 41 1.05 -1.80 -1.29
CA ALA A 41 2.34 -2.23 -0.76
C ALA A 41 3.51 -1.40 -1.33
N TRP A 42 3.40 -0.94 -2.58
CA TRP A 42 4.40 -0.06 -3.19
C TRP A 42 4.58 1.27 -2.44
N PRO A 43 3.57 2.16 -2.28
CA PRO A 43 3.76 3.40 -1.51
C PRO A 43 4.10 3.15 -0.05
N ALA A 44 3.64 2.06 0.56
CA ALA A 44 4.04 1.68 1.91
C ALA A 44 5.54 1.39 1.99
N ALA A 45 6.10 0.62 1.05
CA ALA A 45 7.55 0.35 1.00
C ALA A 45 8.38 1.62 0.83
N LEU A 46 7.92 2.57 0.00
CA LEU A 46 8.59 3.86 -0.16
C LEU A 46 8.55 4.67 1.14
N TYR A 47 7.44 4.65 1.84
CA TYR A 47 7.33 5.28 3.15
C TYR A 47 8.34 4.69 4.13
N LEU A 48 8.47 3.35 4.21
CA LEU A 48 9.45 2.67 5.05
C LEU A 48 10.89 3.01 4.66
N ALA A 49 11.15 3.24 3.37
CA ALA A 49 12.44 3.68 2.86
C ALA A 49 12.75 5.18 3.13
N GLY A 50 11.89 5.86 3.92
CA GLY A 50 12.11 7.24 4.35
C GLY A 50 11.63 8.31 3.36
N TYR A 51 10.78 7.96 2.38
CA TYR A 51 10.25 8.93 1.43
C TYR A 51 9.30 9.92 2.10
N ASP A 52 9.51 11.20 1.85
CA ASP A 52 8.58 12.29 2.11
C ASP A 52 7.53 12.41 0.98
N ALA A 53 6.61 13.38 1.11
CA ALA A 53 5.56 13.61 0.12
C ALA A 53 6.11 13.91 -1.29
N GLY A 54 7.15 14.72 -1.39
CA GLY A 54 7.78 15.10 -2.66
C GLY A 54 8.44 13.90 -3.35
N ARG A 55 9.19 13.10 -2.61
CA ARG A 55 9.84 11.88 -3.12
C ARG A 55 8.83 10.82 -3.51
N LEU A 56 7.73 10.65 -2.76
CA LEU A 56 6.61 9.76 -3.13
C LEU A 56 6.02 10.17 -4.48
N ARG A 57 5.79 11.46 -4.70
CA ARG A 57 5.30 11.98 -5.99
C ARG A 57 6.29 11.75 -7.12
N GLY A 58 7.58 11.96 -6.87
CA GLY A 58 8.66 11.67 -7.82
C GLY A 58 8.71 10.19 -8.23
N ALA A 59 8.56 9.28 -7.26
CA ALA A 59 8.49 7.84 -7.50
C ALA A 59 7.24 7.45 -8.32
N ALA A 60 6.10 8.09 -8.04
CA ALA A 60 4.87 7.91 -8.82
C ALA A 60 5.05 8.36 -10.27
N ALA A 61 5.72 9.50 -10.50
CA ALA A 61 6.06 9.96 -11.84
C ALA A 61 6.98 8.99 -12.59
N GLN A 62 7.93 8.37 -11.90
CA GLN A 62 8.78 7.33 -12.48
C GLN A 62 7.96 6.09 -12.87
N ALA A 63 7.10 5.60 -11.98
CA ALA A 63 6.22 4.47 -12.25
C ALA A 63 5.25 4.74 -13.41
N ALA A 64 4.66 5.95 -13.48
CA ALA A 64 3.78 6.39 -14.55
C ALA A 64 4.48 6.39 -15.92
N ARG A 65 5.75 6.84 -15.99
CA ARG A 65 6.56 6.79 -17.23
C ARG A 65 6.78 5.36 -17.72
N MET A 66 6.88 4.39 -16.82
CA MET A 66 6.94 2.98 -17.18
C MET A 66 5.56 2.44 -17.59
N GLY A 67 4.48 2.93 -16.97
CA GLY A 67 3.11 2.61 -17.28
C GLY A 67 2.87 1.11 -17.44
N ARG A 68 2.17 0.73 -18.52
CA ARG A 68 1.89 -0.69 -18.82
C ARG A 68 3.13 -1.56 -19.03
N ARG A 69 4.32 -0.95 -19.24
CA ARG A 69 5.57 -1.71 -19.39
C ARG A 69 5.96 -2.42 -18.09
N LEU A 70 5.46 -1.97 -16.93
CA LEU A 70 5.67 -2.64 -15.64
C LEU A 70 5.11 -4.07 -15.63
N LEU A 71 3.95 -4.27 -16.28
CA LEU A 71 3.26 -5.56 -16.37
C LEU A 71 3.42 -6.21 -17.76
N ARG A 72 4.38 -5.77 -18.57
CA ARG A 72 4.60 -6.37 -19.89
C ARG A 72 4.95 -7.84 -19.73
N ALA A 73 4.17 -8.69 -20.42
CA ALA A 73 4.43 -10.11 -20.46
C ALA A 73 5.89 -10.41 -20.86
N ASP A 74 6.57 -11.22 -20.09
CA ASP A 74 7.89 -11.76 -20.46
C ASP A 74 7.67 -12.82 -21.55
N ALA A 75 7.54 -12.34 -22.81
CA ALA A 75 7.11 -13.14 -23.94
C ALA A 75 8.12 -14.22 -24.38
N SER A 76 9.32 -14.28 -23.78
CA SER A 76 10.43 -14.91 -24.48
C SER A 76 10.74 -16.37 -24.11
N ALA A 77 10.31 -16.91 -22.98
CA ALA A 77 10.76 -18.28 -22.63
C ALA A 77 9.68 -19.35 -22.61
N SER A 78 8.44 -19.02 -22.26
CA SER A 78 7.41 -20.02 -22.02
C SER A 78 6.55 -20.37 -23.24
N ALA A 79 6.52 -19.52 -24.26
CA ALA A 79 5.84 -19.83 -25.53
C ALA A 79 6.62 -20.86 -26.34
N VAL A 80 7.96 -20.88 -26.22
CA VAL A 80 8.84 -21.80 -26.96
C VAL A 80 8.89 -23.20 -26.31
N LEU A 81 8.64 -23.30 -25.00
CA LEU A 81 8.83 -24.56 -24.25
C LEU A 81 7.51 -25.26 -23.85
N GLY A 82 6.34 -24.77 -24.30
CA GLY A 82 5.06 -25.42 -23.98
C GLY A 82 4.72 -25.46 -22.48
N MET A 83 5.45 -24.76 -21.63
CA MET A 83 5.22 -24.73 -20.19
C MET A 83 3.96 -23.91 -19.86
N LYS A 84 3.04 -24.48 -19.08
CA LYS A 84 1.87 -23.79 -18.56
C LYS A 84 2.30 -22.54 -17.78
N LYS A 85 1.99 -21.36 -18.28
CA LYS A 85 2.28 -20.10 -17.60
C LYS A 85 1.44 -20.00 -16.34
N SER A 86 2.07 -19.88 -15.19
CA SER A 86 1.38 -19.61 -13.92
C SER A 86 0.92 -18.16 -13.79
N ALA A 87 1.46 -17.23 -14.62
CA ALA A 87 1.08 -15.82 -14.61
C ALA A 87 1.40 -15.12 -15.95
N LEU A 88 0.76 -13.97 -16.19
CA LEU A 88 0.95 -13.13 -17.38
C LEU A 88 2.33 -12.49 -17.42
N CYS A 89 2.87 -12.08 -16.26
CA CYS A 89 4.22 -11.55 -16.16
C CYS A 89 4.95 -12.09 -14.92
N ARG A 90 6.29 -12.15 -15.00
CA ARG A 90 7.16 -12.57 -13.87
C ARG A 90 7.41 -11.43 -12.87
N GLY A 91 7.00 -10.21 -13.17
CA GLY A 91 7.19 -9.06 -12.30
C GLY A 91 8.63 -8.52 -12.20
N ARG A 92 9.58 -8.99 -13.02
CA ARG A 92 10.99 -8.56 -12.95
C ARG A 92 11.22 -7.04 -13.05
N ARG A 93 10.39 -6.35 -13.82
CA ARG A 93 10.50 -4.87 -13.96
C ARG A 93 9.99 -4.16 -12.73
N LEU A 94 8.94 -4.71 -12.13
CA LEU A 94 8.39 -4.24 -10.86
C LEU A 94 9.39 -4.48 -9.73
N GLU A 95 10.00 -5.67 -9.67
CA GLU A 95 11.07 -6.00 -8.75
C GLU A 95 12.23 -5.01 -8.85
N LYS A 96 12.75 -4.77 -10.07
CA LYS A 96 13.82 -3.78 -10.31
C LYS A 96 13.42 -2.37 -9.89
N LEU A 97 12.18 -1.96 -10.16
CA LEU A 97 11.68 -0.65 -9.74
C LEU A 97 11.65 -0.55 -8.21
N LEU A 98 11.10 -1.54 -7.54
CA LEU A 98 11.03 -1.60 -6.08
C LEU A 98 12.43 -1.60 -5.46
N ALA A 99 13.33 -2.45 -5.95
CA ALA A 99 14.72 -2.50 -5.48
C ALA A 99 15.44 -1.15 -5.65
N ALA A 100 15.31 -0.52 -6.82
CA ALA A 100 15.90 0.79 -7.09
C ALA A 100 15.32 1.90 -6.18
N GLN A 101 14.03 1.84 -5.86
CA GLN A 101 13.35 2.85 -5.06
C GLN A 101 13.53 2.62 -3.54
N THR A 102 13.63 1.38 -3.07
CA THR A 102 13.76 1.06 -1.64
C THR A 102 15.22 0.85 -1.20
N GLY A 103 16.16 0.73 -2.16
CA GLY A 103 17.58 0.51 -1.88
C GLY A 103 17.89 -0.87 -1.30
N GLU A 104 17.03 -1.87 -1.53
CA GLU A 104 17.18 -3.27 -1.06
C GLU A 104 17.44 -3.40 0.46
N ARG A 105 17.14 -2.36 1.22
CA ARG A 105 17.35 -2.34 2.68
C ARG A 105 16.47 -3.40 3.36
N ALA A 106 17.06 -4.15 4.28
CA ALA A 106 16.32 -5.09 5.11
C ALA A 106 15.26 -4.37 5.96
N LEU A 107 14.09 -4.97 6.13
CA LEU A 107 12.99 -4.37 6.91
C LEU A 107 13.41 -3.97 8.32
N GLY A 108 14.16 -4.83 9.02
CA GLY A 108 14.67 -4.52 10.36
C GLY A 108 15.62 -3.32 10.45
N LEU A 109 16.09 -2.78 9.30
CA LEU A 109 16.95 -1.59 9.21
C LEU A 109 16.20 -0.35 8.70
N CYS A 110 14.88 -0.46 8.47
CA CYS A 110 14.08 0.69 8.05
C CYS A 110 13.86 1.66 9.22
N GLU A 111 13.94 2.95 8.93
CA GLU A 111 13.75 4.02 9.92
C GLU A 111 12.29 4.12 10.38
N ARG A 112 11.35 3.77 9.50
CA ARG A 112 9.91 3.83 9.73
C ARG A 112 9.35 2.43 9.85
N GLN A 113 8.29 2.29 10.65
CA GLN A 113 7.70 0.99 10.93
C GLN A 113 6.62 0.62 9.93
N GLY A 114 6.50 -0.68 9.65
CA GLY A 114 5.44 -1.20 8.81
C GLY A 114 5.46 -2.71 8.65
N VAL A 115 4.44 -3.18 7.94
CA VAL A 115 4.18 -4.61 7.73
C VAL A 115 3.58 -4.88 6.35
N PHE A 116 3.94 -6.02 5.78
CA PHE A 116 3.34 -6.59 4.57
C PHE A 116 2.87 -8.00 4.86
N LEU A 117 1.68 -8.34 4.39
CA LEU A 117 1.03 -9.62 4.68
C LEU A 117 1.01 -10.53 3.47
N CYS A 118 1.45 -11.76 3.69
CA CYS A 118 1.39 -12.84 2.71
C CYS A 118 0.96 -14.13 3.39
N ARG A 119 0.68 -15.15 2.59
CA ARG A 119 0.57 -16.54 3.06
C ARG A 119 1.35 -17.47 2.14
N THR A 120 1.89 -18.53 2.69
CA THR A 120 2.54 -19.57 1.92
C THR A 120 1.50 -20.40 1.18
N ALA A 121 1.70 -20.64 -0.12
CA ALA A 121 0.74 -21.38 -0.93
C ALA A 121 0.64 -22.86 -0.54
N ARG A 122 1.74 -23.46 -0.04
CA ARG A 122 1.78 -24.89 0.30
C ARG A 122 1.17 -25.21 1.65
N SER A 123 1.50 -24.44 2.68
CA SER A 123 1.09 -24.71 4.07
C SER A 123 -0.03 -23.82 4.57
N GLY A 124 -0.37 -22.74 3.82
CA GLY A 124 -1.37 -21.76 4.25
C GLY A 124 -0.92 -20.85 5.40
N HIS A 125 0.32 -20.99 5.89
CA HIS A 125 0.80 -20.17 7.01
C HIS A 125 0.81 -18.70 6.63
N VAL A 126 0.34 -17.86 7.54
CA VAL A 126 0.41 -16.41 7.42
C VAL A 126 1.85 -15.97 7.70
N VAL A 127 2.38 -15.11 6.83
CA VAL A 127 3.71 -14.52 6.96
C VAL A 127 3.55 -13.00 6.99
N ALA A 128 4.03 -12.39 8.06
CA ALA A 128 4.11 -10.95 8.23
C ALA A 128 5.57 -10.49 8.10
N PHE A 129 5.86 -9.78 7.03
CA PHE A 129 7.14 -9.10 6.82
C PHE A 129 7.11 -7.77 7.57
N CYS A 130 7.75 -7.72 8.73
CA CYS A 130 7.69 -6.58 9.65
C CYS A 130 9.03 -5.87 9.77
N THR A 131 8.99 -4.59 10.13
CA THR A 131 10.20 -3.81 10.45
C THR A 131 10.67 -3.98 11.89
N GLN A 132 9.81 -4.50 12.76
CA GLN A 132 10.14 -4.85 14.15
C GLN A 132 9.51 -6.17 14.54
N SER A 133 10.06 -6.83 15.54
CA SER A 133 9.49 -8.05 16.09
C SER A 133 8.18 -7.75 16.82
N VAL A 134 7.13 -8.46 16.45
CA VAL A 134 5.82 -8.43 17.12
C VAL A 134 5.35 -9.87 17.34
N SER A 135 4.61 -10.12 18.41
CA SER A 135 4.00 -11.43 18.63
C SER A 135 2.55 -11.39 18.13
N GLN A 136 2.24 -12.32 17.24
CA GLN A 136 0.88 -12.50 16.71
C GLN A 136 0.63 -14.00 16.52
N GLU A 137 -0.36 -14.52 17.20
CA GLU A 137 -0.72 -15.95 17.12
C GLU A 137 -1.02 -16.38 15.68
N GLY A 138 -0.54 -17.54 15.30
CA GLY A 138 -0.74 -18.10 13.97
C GLY A 138 -0.01 -17.37 12.83
N THR A 139 0.90 -16.44 13.15
CA THR A 139 1.61 -15.63 12.15
C THR A 139 3.13 -15.79 12.30
N ILE A 140 3.80 -16.11 11.20
CA ILE A 140 5.26 -16.10 11.11
C ILE A 140 5.71 -14.67 10.87
N VAL A 141 6.39 -14.07 11.84
CA VAL A 141 6.94 -12.71 11.73
C VAL A 141 8.40 -12.80 11.30
N THR A 142 8.78 -12.02 10.27
CA THR A 142 10.15 -11.96 9.77
C THR A 142 10.59 -10.53 9.48
N LEU A 143 11.85 -10.22 9.79
CA LEU A 143 12.50 -8.93 9.55
C LEU A 143 13.61 -9.02 8.46
N GLN A 144 13.91 -10.23 8.00
CA GLN A 144 15.09 -10.48 7.16
C GLN A 144 14.88 -10.11 5.69
N ALA A 145 13.62 -10.00 5.23
CA ALA A 145 13.33 -9.62 3.86
C ALA A 145 13.65 -8.13 3.61
N SER A 146 14.01 -7.78 2.38
CA SER A 146 14.08 -6.38 1.99
C SER A 146 12.66 -5.78 1.85
N ALA A 147 12.53 -4.46 2.05
CA ALA A 147 11.27 -3.75 1.87
C ALA A 147 10.71 -3.93 0.45
N GLY A 148 11.59 -3.93 -0.56
CA GLY A 148 11.23 -4.18 -1.96
C GLY A 148 10.68 -5.58 -2.19
N PHE A 149 11.33 -6.62 -1.63
CA PHE A 149 10.86 -8.00 -1.72
C PHE A 149 9.50 -8.18 -1.04
N ALA A 150 9.35 -7.69 0.19
CA ALA A 150 8.12 -7.81 0.96
C ALA A 150 6.93 -7.11 0.27
N ALA A 151 7.16 -5.91 -0.27
CA ALA A 151 6.16 -5.19 -1.05
C ALA A 151 5.81 -5.92 -2.34
N HIS A 152 6.82 -6.47 -3.06
CA HIS A 152 6.57 -7.26 -4.26
C HIS A 152 5.74 -8.50 -3.95
N ALA A 153 6.05 -9.23 -2.87
CA ALA A 153 5.29 -10.39 -2.44
C ALA A 153 3.83 -10.07 -2.11
N ALA A 154 3.58 -8.95 -1.41
CA ALA A 154 2.24 -8.49 -1.06
C ALA A 154 1.43 -7.96 -2.27
N LEU A 155 2.12 -7.61 -3.36
CA LEU A 155 1.52 -7.06 -4.58
C LEU A 155 1.37 -8.14 -5.68
N ALA A 156 2.21 -9.18 -5.66
CA ALA A 156 2.28 -10.21 -6.70
C ALA A 156 1.04 -11.11 -6.68
N ARG A 157 0.09 -10.86 -7.59
CA ARG A 157 -1.19 -11.58 -7.67
C ARG A 157 -1.25 -12.46 -8.92
N PRO A 158 -1.15 -13.79 -8.78
CA PRO A 158 -1.51 -14.69 -9.86
C PRO A 158 -2.99 -14.53 -10.23
N PRO A 159 -3.38 -14.57 -11.51
CA PRO A 159 -2.53 -14.89 -12.68
C PRO A 159 -1.81 -13.70 -13.30
N PHE A 160 -1.88 -12.48 -12.76
CA PHE A 160 -1.28 -11.29 -13.38
C PHE A 160 0.23 -11.24 -13.18
N VAL A 161 0.68 -11.33 -11.93
CA VAL A 161 2.10 -11.33 -11.55
C VAL A 161 2.41 -12.65 -10.84
N SER A 162 3.53 -13.29 -11.21
CA SER A 162 3.96 -14.52 -10.57
C SER A 162 4.20 -14.35 -9.08
N ALA A 163 3.76 -15.31 -8.28
CA ALA A 163 4.11 -15.38 -6.88
C ALA A 163 5.63 -15.47 -6.70
N LEU A 164 6.16 -14.81 -5.67
CA LEU A 164 7.56 -14.95 -5.29
C LEU A 164 7.74 -16.19 -4.41
N GLU A 165 8.91 -16.78 -4.48
CA GLU A 165 9.26 -17.90 -3.60
C GLU A 165 9.95 -17.41 -2.32
N TRP A 166 9.54 -17.99 -1.19
CA TRP A 166 10.14 -17.79 0.10
C TRP A 166 10.20 -19.12 0.87
N MET A 167 11.40 -19.52 1.29
CA MET A 167 11.63 -20.78 1.99
C MET A 167 11.03 -22.00 1.25
N GLY A 168 11.15 -22.02 -0.08
CA GLY A 168 10.67 -23.13 -0.93
C GLY A 168 9.15 -23.17 -1.13
N SER A 169 8.41 -22.14 -0.72
CA SER A 169 6.96 -22.04 -0.95
C SER A 169 6.62 -20.73 -1.67
N PRO A 170 5.73 -20.75 -2.67
CA PRO A 170 5.22 -19.54 -3.26
C PRO A 170 4.45 -18.70 -2.22
N LEU A 171 4.64 -17.39 -2.24
CA LEU A 171 3.91 -16.43 -1.42
C LEU A 171 2.71 -15.90 -2.19
N LEU A 172 1.56 -15.93 -1.56
CA LEU A 172 0.33 -15.31 -2.05
C LEU A 172 0.02 -14.06 -1.20
N PRO A 173 -0.38 -12.95 -1.81
CA PRO A 173 -0.84 -11.79 -1.07
C PRO A 173 -1.97 -12.16 -0.10
N LEU A 174 -1.96 -11.56 1.08
CA LEU A 174 -3.01 -11.74 2.08
C LEU A 174 -3.69 -10.40 2.37
N ASP A 175 -4.98 -10.32 2.01
CA ASP A 175 -5.80 -9.12 2.23
C ASP A 175 -6.64 -9.29 3.52
N ASP A 176 -5.97 -9.50 4.65
CA ASP A 176 -6.57 -9.62 5.98
C ASP A 176 -6.47 -8.27 6.71
N LEU A 177 -7.48 -7.42 6.52
CA LEU A 177 -7.53 -6.10 7.10
C LEU A 177 -7.62 -6.11 8.64
N PRO A 178 -8.42 -6.97 9.29
CA PRO A 178 -8.39 -7.14 10.74
C PRO A 178 -7.00 -7.50 11.28
N LEU A 179 -6.29 -8.42 10.63
CA LEU A 179 -4.92 -8.77 11.02
C LEU A 179 -3.95 -7.60 10.86
N ALA A 180 -4.06 -6.86 9.73
CA ALA A 180 -3.25 -5.66 9.51
C ALA A 180 -3.44 -4.63 10.64
N CYS A 181 -4.69 -4.37 11.04
CA CYS A 181 -5.01 -3.45 12.14
C CYS A 181 -4.42 -3.95 13.48
N ARG A 182 -4.55 -5.25 13.80
CA ARG A 182 -3.96 -5.83 15.01
C ARG A 182 -2.43 -5.69 15.04
N LEU A 183 -1.76 -5.97 13.93
CA LEU A 183 -0.30 -5.84 13.83
C LEU A 183 0.16 -4.40 14.00
N LEU A 184 -0.52 -3.42 13.35
CA LEU A 184 -0.21 -2.01 13.57
C LEU A 184 -0.40 -1.58 15.03
N THR A 185 -1.43 -2.11 15.70
CA THR A 185 -1.64 -1.87 17.13
C THR A 185 -0.52 -2.50 17.95
N ALA A 186 -0.11 -3.73 17.66
CA ALA A 186 1.02 -4.38 18.30
C ALA A 186 2.35 -3.63 18.06
N MET A 187 2.48 -2.93 16.92
CA MET A 187 3.59 -2.03 16.63
C MET A 187 3.47 -0.66 17.32
N GLY A 188 2.45 -0.48 18.15
CA GLY A 188 2.25 0.68 19.01
C GLY A 188 1.34 1.77 18.44
N ALA A 189 0.58 1.51 17.39
CA ALA A 189 -0.47 2.42 16.96
C ALA A 189 -1.63 2.45 17.97
N GLN A 190 -2.05 3.63 18.39
CA GLN A 190 -3.20 3.84 19.27
C GLN A 190 -4.49 3.98 18.50
N ARG A 191 -4.39 4.45 17.27
CA ARG A 191 -5.47 4.59 16.29
C ARG A 191 -5.00 4.08 14.95
N VAL A 192 -5.89 3.47 14.19
CA VAL A 192 -5.58 2.98 12.84
C VAL A 192 -6.53 3.62 11.84
N LEU A 193 -5.97 4.15 10.77
CA LEU A 193 -6.72 4.69 9.65
C LEU A 193 -6.54 3.78 8.44
N VAL A 194 -7.63 3.26 7.92
CA VAL A 194 -7.65 2.51 6.66
C VAL A 194 -7.95 3.48 5.53
N VAL A 195 -7.05 3.59 4.58
CA VAL A 195 -7.22 4.41 3.37
C VAL A 195 -7.67 3.48 2.24
N ALA A 196 -8.89 3.68 1.76
CA ALA A 196 -9.57 2.77 0.85
C ALA A 196 -10.08 3.49 -0.41
N PRO A 197 -9.35 3.42 -1.54
CA PRO A 197 -9.87 3.84 -2.83
C PRO A 197 -11.07 2.96 -3.22
N GLN A 198 -12.18 3.59 -3.60
CA GLN A 198 -13.40 2.90 -4.03
C GLN A 198 -13.86 3.45 -5.38
N SER A 199 -14.20 2.55 -6.30
CA SER A 199 -14.92 2.97 -7.50
C SER A 199 -16.26 3.59 -7.13
N ALA A 200 -16.62 4.68 -7.79
CA ALA A 200 -17.92 5.34 -7.61
C ALA A 200 -19.08 4.48 -8.12
N LEU A 201 -18.81 3.47 -8.93
CA LEU A 201 -19.81 2.59 -9.50
C LEU A 201 -20.37 1.64 -8.43
N ARG A 202 -21.65 1.82 -8.13
CA ARG A 202 -22.49 0.84 -7.45
C ARG A 202 -22.87 -0.36 -8.36
N HIS A 203 -22.23 -0.52 -9.48
CA HIS A 203 -22.44 -1.67 -10.36
C HIS A 203 -21.71 -2.87 -9.80
N GLN A 204 -22.24 -4.03 -10.08
CA GLN A 204 -21.59 -5.30 -9.72
C GLN A 204 -20.12 -5.22 -10.15
N PRO A 205 -19.20 -5.45 -9.20
CA PRO A 205 -17.78 -5.43 -9.52
C PRO A 205 -17.56 -6.38 -10.69
N ASP A 206 -16.74 -5.96 -11.66
CA ASP A 206 -16.38 -6.86 -12.76
C ASP A 206 -15.67 -8.11 -12.20
N ALA A 207 -15.56 -9.16 -13.01
CA ALA A 207 -14.91 -10.41 -12.58
C ALA A 207 -13.46 -10.18 -12.10
N LEU A 208 -12.80 -9.13 -12.58
CA LEU A 208 -11.46 -8.74 -12.18
C LEU A 208 -11.47 -8.02 -10.83
N GLU A 209 -12.44 -7.16 -10.59
CA GLU A 209 -12.66 -6.51 -9.30
C GLU A 209 -13.15 -7.51 -8.26
N GLN A 210 -13.99 -8.49 -8.64
CA GLN A 210 -14.37 -9.61 -7.79
C GLN A 210 -13.20 -10.54 -7.47
N ALA A 211 -12.36 -10.86 -8.45
CA ALA A 211 -11.16 -11.67 -8.23
C ALA A 211 -10.10 -10.91 -7.39
N ASN A 212 -10.08 -9.59 -7.47
CA ASN A 212 -9.27 -8.71 -6.63
C ASN A 212 -10.03 -8.24 -5.39
N GLY A 213 -11.23 -8.78 -5.16
CA GLY A 213 -12.24 -8.39 -4.20
C GLY A 213 -11.71 -7.84 -2.90
N PHE A 214 -11.42 -6.55 -2.91
CA PHE A 214 -11.08 -5.83 -1.70
C PHE A 214 -12.35 -5.19 -1.15
N PHE A 215 -13.07 -6.00 -0.39
CA PHE A 215 -14.16 -5.48 0.44
C PHE A 215 -13.54 -4.84 1.69
N VAL A 216 -13.66 -3.52 1.82
CA VAL A 216 -13.33 -2.84 3.06
C VAL A 216 -14.53 -2.97 4.00
N PRO A 217 -14.42 -3.75 5.07
CA PRO A 217 -15.51 -3.90 6.03
C PRO A 217 -15.88 -2.55 6.63
N CYS A 218 -17.06 -2.48 7.24
CA CYS A 218 -17.48 -1.30 7.98
C CYS A 218 -16.48 -1.05 9.13
N ALA A 219 -16.18 0.21 9.45
CA ALA A 219 -15.25 0.55 10.53
C ALA A 219 -15.61 -0.11 11.87
N ARG A 220 -16.91 -0.29 12.14
CA ARG A 220 -17.40 -0.98 13.35
C ARG A 220 -16.95 -2.44 13.46
N GLU A 221 -16.79 -3.13 12.32
CA GLU A 221 -16.32 -4.51 12.27
C GLU A 221 -14.83 -4.64 12.54
N LEU A 222 -14.07 -3.52 12.41
CA LEU A 222 -12.62 -3.47 12.60
C LEU A 222 -12.20 -3.08 14.02
N GLY A 223 -13.14 -2.58 14.85
CA GLY A 223 -12.91 -2.13 16.22
C GLY A 223 -13.01 -0.62 16.41
N GLU A 224 -13.20 -0.19 17.65
CA GLU A 224 -13.47 1.22 18.01
C GLU A 224 -12.31 2.18 17.70
N ASN A 225 -11.10 1.65 17.61
CA ASN A 225 -9.88 2.44 17.35
C ASN A 225 -9.52 2.54 15.87
N VAL A 226 -10.39 2.02 14.97
CA VAL A 226 -10.14 1.97 13.54
C VAL A 226 -11.13 2.86 12.79
N GLY A 227 -10.59 3.77 11.98
CA GLY A 227 -11.37 4.58 11.05
C GLY A 227 -11.12 4.14 9.60
N VAL A 228 -12.09 4.40 8.75
CA VAL A 228 -11.97 4.16 7.31
C VAL A 228 -12.14 5.48 6.58
N PHE A 229 -11.11 5.86 5.82
CA PHE A 229 -11.13 6.97 4.89
C PHE A 229 -11.32 6.43 3.47
N ARG A 230 -12.48 6.70 2.88
CA ARG A 230 -12.81 6.26 1.52
C ARG A 230 -12.47 7.34 0.51
N ILE A 231 -11.76 6.96 -0.55
CA ILE A 231 -11.42 7.84 -1.66
C ILE A 231 -12.33 7.47 -2.84
N PRO A 232 -13.28 8.32 -3.23
CA PRO A 232 -14.09 8.07 -4.41
C PRO A 232 -13.22 8.19 -5.66
N LEU A 233 -13.14 7.12 -6.43
CA LEU A 233 -12.40 7.09 -7.69
C LEU A 233 -13.38 7.37 -8.85
N PRO A 234 -12.97 8.20 -9.83
CA PRO A 234 -13.74 8.36 -11.06
C PRO A 234 -13.73 7.06 -11.88
N GLU A 235 -14.77 6.81 -12.64
CA GLU A 235 -14.95 5.61 -13.49
C GLU A 235 -13.78 5.37 -14.45
N THR A 236 -13.09 6.43 -14.83
CA THR A 236 -11.95 6.37 -15.74
C THR A 236 -10.66 5.83 -15.11
N LEU A 237 -10.65 5.59 -13.77
CA LEU A 237 -9.51 5.07 -13.03
C LEU A 237 -9.77 3.61 -12.60
N GLY A 238 -9.33 2.67 -13.43
CA GLY A 238 -9.32 1.24 -13.10
C GLY A 238 -7.93 0.76 -12.64
N ALA A 239 -7.90 -0.43 -12.07
CA ALA A 239 -6.66 -1.06 -11.58
C ALA A 239 -5.56 -1.18 -12.66
N LEU A 240 -5.93 -1.39 -13.92
CA LEU A 240 -5.00 -1.53 -15.05
C LEU A 240 -4.61 -0.22 -15.73
N SER A 241 -5.10 0.92 -15.25
CA SER A 241 -4.81 2.26 -15.79
C SER A 241 -3.44 2.76 -15.33
N LEU A 242 -2.38 1.98 -15.55
CA LEU A 242 -1.01 2.27 -15.08
C LEU A 242 -0.38 3.51 -15.70
N ASP A 243 -0.93 4.03 -16.78
CA ASP A 243 -0.62 5.33 -17.38
C ASP A 243 -1.21 6.49 -16.58
N ARG A 244 -2.18 6.23 -15.69
CA ARG A 244 -2.89 7.22 -14.87
C ARG A 244 -2.49 7.22 -13.39
N ILE A 245 -1.31 6.74 -13.05
CA ILE A 245 -0.80 6.71 -11.66
C ILE A 245 -0.78 8.12 -11.05
N LEU A 246 -0.29 9.14 -11.77
CA LEU A 246 -0.27 10.50 -11.25
C LEU A 246 -1.67 11.11 -11.08
N PRO A 247 -2.57 11.06 -12.07
CA PRO A 247 -3.97 11.46 -11.87
C PRO A 247 -4.65 10.75 -10.69
N ALA A 248 -4.41 9.45 -10.50
CA ALA A 248 -4.95 8.72 -9.37
C ALA A 248 -4.41 9.26 -8.03
N MET A 249 -3.11 9.58 -7.99
CA MET A 249 -2.49 10.18 -6.80
C MET A 249 -3.06 11.57 -6.50
N ASP A 250 -3.32 12.39 -7.52
CA ASP A 250 -3.94 13.70 -7.37
C ASP A 250 -5.37 13.59 -6.82
N VAL A 251 -6.18 12.64 -7.33
CA VAL A 251 -7.52 12.34 -6.80
C VAL A 251 -7.46 11.97 -5.31
N GLY A 252 -6.50 11.13 -4.93
CA GLY A 252 -6.36 10.73 -3.53
C GLY A 252 -5.95 11.88 -2.61
N ARG A 253 -5.09 12.78 -3.09
CA ARG A 253 -4.69 13.97 -2.36
C ARG A 253 -5.84 14.95 -2.22
N GLU A 254 -6.58 15.23 -3.28
CA GLU A 254 -7.75 16.10 -3.27
C GLU A 254 -8.84 15.57 -2.33
N ALA A 255 -9.13 14.26 -2.38
CA ALA A 255 -10.07 13.65 -1.45
C ALA A 255 -9.61 13.81 0.01
N ALA A 256 -8.30 13.71 0.28
CA ALA A 256 -7.75 13.91 1.61
C ALA A 256 -7.87 15.37 2.08
N GLU A 257 -7.67 16.35 1.19
CA GLU A 257 -7.87 17.78 1.49
C GLU A 257 -9.30 18.09 1.97
N HIS A 258 -10.30 17.38 1.41
CA HIS A 258 -11.71 17.62 1.73
C HIS A 258 -12.25 16.79 2.90
N GLY A 259 -11.65 15.63 3.21
CA GLY A 259 -12.29 14.70 4.14
C GLY A 259 -11.41 14.04 5.18
N MET A 260 -10.09 14.16 5.10
CA MET A 260 -9.16 13.47 5.99
C MET A 260 -9.23 14.00 7.43
N GLU A 261 -9.38 15.31 7.62
CA GLU A 261 -9.53 15.90 8.96
C GLU A 261 -10.72 15.28 9.69
N ALA A 262 -11.89 15.24 9.05
CA ALA A 262 -13.09 14.64 9.63
C ALA A 262 -12.92 13.12 9.88
N ALA A 263 -12.13 12.43 9.08
CA ALA A 263 -11.84 11.01 9.30
C ALA A 263 -10.93 10.80 10.52
N LEU A 264 -9.94 11.67 10.72
CA LEU A 264 -9.05 11.65 11.89
C LEU A 264 -9.80 12.04 13.16
N GLU A 265 -10.65 13.05 13.12
CA GLU A 265 -11.51 13.45 14.26
C GLU A 265 -12.40 12.31 14.73
N ARG A 266 -13.02 11.56 13.82
CA ARG A 266 -13.87 10.40 14.16
C ARG A 266 -13.14 9.30 14.95
N ILE A 267 -11.83 9.18 14.78
CA ILE A 267 -11.00 8.25 15.55
C ILE A 267 -10.30 8.93 16.74
N GLY A 268 -10.72 10.14 17.10
CA GLY A 268 -10.18 10.89 18.22
C GLY A 268 -8.77 11.45 18.00
N MET A 269 -8.41 11.76 16.76
CA MET A 269 -7.13 12.37 16.38
C MET A 269 -7.32 13.70 15.66
N PRO A 270 -7.82 14.75 16.33
CA PRO A 270 -7.97 16.05 15.72
C PRO A 270 -6.58 16.61 15.32
N LEU A 271 -6.50 17.18 14.12
CA LEU A 271 -5.31 17.89 13.68
C LEU A 271 -5.21 19.21 14.46
N CYS A 272 -4.18 19.34 15.29
CA CYS A 272 -3.82 20.64 15.83
C CYS A 272 -3.22 21.47 14.69
N ARG A 273 -4.01 22.32 14.05
CA ARG A 273 -3.49 23.31 13.12
C ARG A 273 -2.61 24.28 13.90
N VAL A 274 -1.32 24.09 13.85
CA VAL A 274 -0.38 25.17 14.15
C VAL A 274 -0.61 26.18 13.02
N LEU A 275 -1.37 27.25 13.32
CA LEU A 275 -1.56 28.34 12.38
C LEU A 275 -0.17 28.78 11.90
N PRO A 276 0.09 28.84 10.59
CA PRO A 276 1.36 29.30 10.09
C PRO A 276 1.58 30.71 10.66
N PHE A 277 2.63 30.88 11.43
CA PHE A 277 3.03 32.18 11.96
C PHE A 277 3.20 33.08 10.73
N ARG A 278 2.23 33.95 10.46
CA ARG A 278 2.38 35.01 9.47
C ARG A 278 3.56 35.84 9.96
N ARG A 279 4.73 35.65 9.38
CA ARG A 279 5.80 36.62 9.43
C ARG A 279 5.19 37.95 8.96
N ARG A 280 4.82 38.85 9.89
CA ARG A 280 4.63 40.26 9.57
C ARG A 280 5.99 40.70 8.99
N LEU A 281 6.03 40.85 7.70
CA LEU A 281 7.04 41.67 7.05
C LEU A 281 6.84 43.04 7.67
N ILE A 282 7.71 43.41 8.60
CA ILE A 282 7.90 44.80 8.98
C ILE A 282 8.56 45.41 7.75
N ALA A 283 7.77 46.11 6.98
CA ALA A 283 8.30 46.98 5.93
C ALA A 283 9.15 48.09 6.57
N PRO A 284 10.26 48.46 5.95
CA PRO A 284 11.14 49.49 6.43
C PRO A 284 10.51 50.88 6.43
#